data_51f27d9e20f75e7893ddb3e643b09b93
#
_entry.id   51f27d9e20f75e7893ddb3e643b09b93
#
_cell.length_a   1.000
_cell.length_b   1.000
_cell.length_c   1.000
_cell.angle_alpha   90.00
_cell.angle_beta   90.00
_cell.angle_gamma   90.00
#
_symmetry.space_group_name_H-M   'P 1'
#
loop_
_entity.id
_entity.type
_entity.pdbx_description
1 polymer ?
#
loop_
_entity_poly.entity_id
_entity_poly.type
_entity_poly.pdbx_seq_one_letter_code
_entity_poly.pdbx_strand_id
1 'polypeptide(L)'
;MQVARLFLWSRQKVISMSFAVRRSFLLKTAGLLALPGAWTAQAAEGRYPQRPVRLVVPFTPGGSTDIVARLVADAMHTTLGQAVVVDNRSGASGFIGAEAVANAAPDGYTIGLGTISTLVVNPIMLPQAARMDPAKTLVPVVALASIPSVFSVHPNMGVQNYAQFLTLVRSKPGQFNIGSAGIGSIGHLIAERLNVDLKLRLHHIPYKGQGPVISGVLSGETQVLSDQYPSSAPHLAAGRLVPFAVAAQERLPALPQVPTFRELGHSALNDLAITWFGIVAPAGTPQAVVSRLNSAANAALQEPAVQERLQSMGVLALGGTAQRLSTLMEEAAKAVRQTVREQGLGADRPH
;
A
#
# COMPACT_ATOMS: atom_id res chain seq x y z
N MET A 1 -33.27 -3.84 57.00
CA MET A 1 -32.81 -2.76 57.92
C MET A 1 -32.42 -1.62 56.99
N GLN A 2 -33.36 -0.67 56.76
CA GLN A 2 -33.51 0.64 57.40
C GLN A 2 -32.27 1.52 57.17
N VAL A 3 -32.31 2.77 56.66
CA VAL A 3 -33.25 3.89 56.64
C VAL A 3 -32.72 4.87 55.60
N ALA A 4 -33.31 5.36 54.53
CA ALA A 4 -34.39 6.34 54.35
C ALA A 4 -34.21 7.71 55.04
N ARG A 5 -34.40 8.73 54.24
CA ARG A 5 -35.00 10.08 54.44
C ARG A 5 -34.07 11.23 53.99
N LEU A 6 -34.48 11.94 52.95
CA LEU A 6 -35.44 13.06 52.86
C LEU A 6 -34.90 14.35 53.49
N PHE A 7 -34.75 15.42 52.71
CA PHE A 7 -35.47 16.67 52.99
C PHE A 7 -35.53 17.59 51.74
N LEU A 8 -36.72 18.01 51.51
CA LEU A 8 -37.27 18.96 50.55
C LEU A 8 -37.23 20.40 51.12
N TRP A 9 -37.55 21.36 50.24
CA TRP A 9 -38.09 22.73 50.48
C TRP A 9 -37.03 23.86 50.41
N SER A 10 -37.31 25.03 49.80
CA SER A 10 -38.53 25.77 49.43
C SER A 10 -38.18 26.91 48.46
N ARG A 11 -38.93 27.06 47.42
CA ARG A 11 -39.88 28.15 47.07
C ARG A 11 -39.47 29.61 47.22
N GLN A 12 -39.55 30.30 46.09
CA GLN A 12 -40.24 31.57 45.81
C GLN A 12 -39.67 32.92 46.34
N LYS A 13 -39.37 33.83 45.42
CA LYS A 13 -40.23 35.06 45.27
C LYS A 13 -39.93 35.83 43.99
N VAL A 14 -40.99 36.06 43.26
CA VAL A 14 -41.18 37.02 42.19
C VAL A 14 -41.19 38.43 42.75
N ILE A 15 -40.55 39.40 42.11
CA ILE A 15 -40.99 40.78 42.16
C ILE A 15 -40.90 41.38 40.76
N SER A 16 -42.07 41.62 40.22
CA SER A 16 -42.35 42.47 39.06
C SER A 16 -42.35 43.95 39.52
N MET A 17 -41.76 44.82 38.74
CA MET A 17 -42.19 46.21 38.69
C MET A 17 -41.98 46.81 37.31
N SER A 18 -43.09 47.00 36.62
CA SER A 18 -43.25 47.94 35.49
C SER A 18 -43.07 49.39 35.98
N PHE A 19 -42.49 50.22 35.18
CA PHE A 19 -43.01 51.61 34.98
C PHE A 19 -42.57 52.15 33.59
N ALA A 20 -43.52 52.71 32.96
CA ALA A 20 -43.54 53.24 31.61
C ALA A 20 -43.15 54.73 31.57
N VAL A 21 -42.88 55.21 30.36
CA VAL A 21 -43.08 56.56 29.80
C VAL A 21 -41.96 57.60 29.99
N ARG A 22 -41.31 58.00 28.94
CA ARG A 22 -41.59 59.26 28.21
C ARG A 22 -40.78 59.43 26.93
N ARG A 23 -41.47 59.94 25.99
CA ARG A 23 -41.18 60.36 24.60
C ARG A 23 -40.08 61.42 24.44
N SER A 24 -39.51 61.36 23.26
CA SER A 24 -39.06 62.43 22.36
C SER A 24 -37.75 63.14 22.67
N PHE A 25 -36.76 62.81 21.84
CA PHE A 25 -36.06 63.92 21.15
C PHE A 25 -35.46 63.40 19.84
N LEU A 26 -35.95 63.94 18.74
CA LEU A 26 -35.35 63.87 17.39
C LEU A 26 -34.08 64.69 17.38
N LEU A 27 -32.97 64.11 16.95
CA LEU A 27 -31.94 64.84 16.27
C LEU A 27 -31.16 63.96 15.33
N LYS A 28 -31.18 64.38 14.09
CA LYS A 28 -30.49 63.78 12.91
C LYS A 28 -29.00 63.81 13.13
N THR A 29 -28.36 62.63 12.99
CA THR A 29 -26.96 62.60 12.57
C THR A 29 -26.79 61.51 11.51
N ALA A 30 -26.20 61.94 10.44
CA ALA A 30 -25.99 61.30 9.18
C ALA A 30 -25.24 59.96 9.31
N GLY A 31 -25.63 59.06 8.45
CA GLY A 31 -25.09 57.72 8.34
C GLY A 31 -23.59 57.66 8.07
N LEU A 32 -22.98 56.72 8.74
CA LEU A 32 -21.82 56.03 8.26
C LEU A 32 -22.26 54.56 8.15
N LEU A 33 -22.67 54.16 6.95
CA LEU A 33 -22.83 52.76 6.57
C LEU A 33 -21.46 52.07 6.72
N ALA A 34 -21.20 51.54 7.91
CA ALA A 34 -20.19 50.50 8.07
C ALA A 34 -20.67 49.28 7.27
N LEU A 35 -20.23 49.21 6.02
CA LEU A 35 -20.19 47.95 5.29
C LEU A 35 -19.50 46.94 6.22
N PRO A 36 -20.15 45.81 6.59
CA PRO A 36 -19.41 44.70 7.13
C PRO A 36 -18.43 44.31 6.03
N GLY A 37 -17.16 44.67 6.24
CA GLY A 37 -16.10 44.14 5.42
C GLY A 37 -16.30 42.63 5.40
N ALA A 38 -16.76 42.12 4.26
CA ALA A 38 -16.58 40.72 3.96
C ALA A 38 -15.07 40.51 4.05
N TRP A 39 -14.61 40.13 5.23
CA TRP A 39 -13.38 39.42 5.33
C TRP A 39 -13.68 38.14 4.54
N THR A 40 -13.44 38.22 3.22
CA THR A 40 -13.11 37.03 2.48
C THR A 40 -12.02 36.38 3.31
N ALA A 41 -12.38 35.35 4.04
CA ALA A 41 -11.44 34.37 4.47
C ALA A 41 -10.80 33.85 3.15
N GLN A 42 -9.83 34.64 2.68
CA GLN A 42 -8.80 34.17 1.76
C GLN A 42 -8.14 33.11 2.59
N ALA A 43 -8.75 31.91 2.52
CA ALA A 43 -8.13 30.71 3.04
C ALA A 43 -6.70 30.84 2.56
N ALA A 44 -5.79 31.05 3.52
CA ALA A 44 -4.39 31.03 3.23
C ALA A 44 -4.19 29.69 2.52
N GLU A 45 -4.08 29.73 1.19
CA GLU A 45 -3.46 28.67 0.40
C GLU A 45 -2.01 28.64 0.88
N GLY A 46 -1.90 28.30 2.19
CA GLY A 46 -0.65 28.10 2.86
C GLY A 46 0.09 27.07 2.04
N ARG A 47 1.30 27.41 1.63
CA ARG A 47 2.18 26.58 0.82
C ARG A 47 2.22 25.16 1.42
N TYR A 48 1.39 24.26 0.89
CA TYR A 48 1.46 22.86 1.27
C TYR A 48 2.76 22.23 0.73
N PRO A 49 3.48 21.44 1.53
CA PRO A 49 3.31 21.17 2.96
C PRO A 49 4.07 22.19 3.86
N GLN A 50 3.56 22.42 5.09
CA GLN A 50 4.21 23.26 6.11
C GLN A 50 4.79 22.44 7.29
N ARG A 51 4.56 21.15 7.30
CA ARG A 51 5.03 20.18 8.29
C ARG A 51 5.33 18.84 7.61
N PRO A 52 6.05 17.93 8.27
CA PRO A 52 6.34 16.62 7.69
C PRO A 52 5.10 15.87 7.22
N VAL A 53 5.24 15.20 6.08
CA VAL A 53 4.22 14.31 5.50
C VAL A 53 4.50 12.89 5.94
N ARG A 54 3.50 12.18 6.43
CA ARG A 54 3.60 10.79 6.83
C ARG A 54 3.25 9.88 5.66
N LEU A 55 4.19 9.01 5.25
CA LEU A 55 3.98 7.97 4.25
C LEU A 55 3.76 6.62 4.96
N VAL A 56 2.52 6.17 5.01
CA VAL A 56 2.18 4.86 5.59
C VAL A 56 2.58 3.76 4.62
N VAL A 57 3.43 2.85 5.07
CA VAL A 57 3.86 1.65 4.35
C VAL A 57 3.16 0.43 4.94
N PRO A 58 2.37 -0.33 4.17
CA PRO A 58 1.43 -1.33 4.70
C PRO A 58 2.08 -2.67 5.07
N PHE A 59 3.42 -2.75 5.10
CA PHE A 59 4.17 -3.97 5.40
C PHE A 59 5.32 -3.70 6.37
N THR A 60 5.91 -4.79 6.88
CA THR A 60 7.05 -4.73 7.81
C THR A 60 8.28 -4.06 7.19
N PRO A 61 9.12 -3.42 7.98
CA PRO A 61 10.39 -2.89 7.51
C PRO A 61 11.27 -3.96 6.84
N GLY A 62 12.13 -3.53 5.91
CA GLY A 62 13.11 -4.37 5.20
C GLY A 62 12.56 -5.12 3.99
N GLY A 63 11.26 -5.11 3.72
CA GLY A 63 10.68 -5.59 2.46
C GLY A 63 10.85 -4.56 1.34
N SER A 64 10.63 -5.00 0.08
CA SER A 64 10.76 -4.12 -1.11
C SER A 64 9.88 -2.87 -1.03
N THR A 65 8.70 -2.96 -0.42
CA THR A 65 7.83 -1.80 -0.16
C THR A 65 8.51 -0.74 0.70
N ASP A 66 9.18 -1.15 1.77
CA ASP A 66 9.88 -0.26 2.69
C ASP A 66 11.13 0.35 2.03
N ILE A 67 11.88 -0.47 1.29
CA ILE A 67 13.10 -0.04 0.58
C ILE A 67 12.77 1.06 -0.44
N VAL A 68 11.78 0.82 -1.30
CA VAL A 68 11.36 1.79 -2.32
C VAL A 68 10.71 3.02 -1.71
N ALA A 69 9.87 2.83 -0.67
CA ALA A 69 9.23 3.94 0.02
C ALA A 69 10.24 4.91 0.63
N ARG A 70 11.28 4.41 1.32
CA ARG A 70 12.32 5.25 1.93
C ARG A 70 13.13 5.99 0.88
N LEU A 71 13.54 5.30 -0.19
CA LEU A 71 14.28 5.93 -1.28
C LEU A 71 13.53 7.10 -1.90
N VAL A 72 12.22 6.91 -2.20
CA VAL A 72 11.41 7.96 -2.80
C VAL A 72 11.04 9.05 -1.77
N ALA A 73 10.76 8.69 -0.52
CA ALA A 73 10.45 9.64 0.54
C ALA A 73 11.60 10.62 0.81
N ASP A 74 12.83 10.12 0.86
CA ASP A 74 14.03 10.95 1.03
C ASP A 74 14.18 11.95 -0.12
N ALA A 75 14.02 11.49 -1.36
CA ALA A 75 14.14 12.35 -2.53
C ALA A 75 12.99 13.37 -2.64
N MET A 76 11.77 13.03 -2.24
CA MET A 76 10.64 13.95 -2.24
C MET A 76 10.86 15.17 -1.34
N HIS A 77 11.70 15.05 -0.29
CA HIS A 77 12.03 16.17 0.60
C HIS A 77 12.56 17.40 -0.17
N THR A 78 13.43 17.18 -1.14
CA THR A 78 14.01 18.27 -1.97
C THR A 78 12.94 19.14 -2.62
N THR A 79 11.91 18.51 -3.18
CA THR A 79 10.83 19.24 -3.87
C THR A 79 9.78 19.78 -2.90
N LEU A 80 9.42 19.04 -1.85
CA LEU A 80 8.39 19.46 -0.90
C LEU A 80 8.88 20.52 0.09
N GLY A 81 10.19 20.56 0.39
CA GLY A 81 10.75 21.39 1.46
C GLY A 81 10.38 20.89 2.87
N GLN A 82 9.77 19.73 2.98
CA GLN A 82 9.40 19.07 4.24
C GLN A 82 9.73 17.58 4.16
N ALA A 83 10.09 17.00 5.28
CA ALA A 83 10.39 15.57 5.35
C ALA A 83 9.16 14.71 5.02
N VAL A 84 9.37 13.62 4.29
CA VAL A 84 8.40 12.55 4.13
C VAL A 84 8.84 11.38 5.03
N VAL A 85 8.06 11.14 6.09
CA VAL A 85 8.41 10.16 7.13
C VAL A 85 7.68 8.85 6.90
N VAL A 86 8.44 7.78 6.73
CA VAL A 86 7.91 6.42 6.55
C VAL A 86 7.39 5.86 7.89
N ASP A 87 6.12 5.44 7.89
CA ASP A 87 5.43 4.80 9.02
C ASP A 87 4.96 3.39 8.60
N ASN A 88 5.62 2.35 9.08
CA ASN A 88 5.27 0.96 8.75
C ASN A 88 4.08 0.48 9.58
N ARG A 89 2.94 0.19 8.92
CA ARG A 89 1.72 -0.34 9.53
C ARG A 89 1.32 -1.66 8.89
N SER A 90 1.93 -2.73 9.34
CA SER A 90 1.71 -4.08 8.81
C SER A 90 0.50 -4.78 9.43
N GLY A 91 -0.04 -5.76 8.70
CA GLY A 91 -1.09 -6.67 9.15
C GLY A 91 -2.19 -6.84 8.11
N ALA A 92 -2.92 -7.96 8.19
CA ALA A 92 -3.99 -8.34 7.26
C ALA A 92 -3.59 -8.13 5.78
N SER A 93 -2.43 -8.67 5.39
CA SER A 93 -1.87 -8.52 4.02
C SER A 93 -1.74 -7.07 3.55
N GLY A 94 -1.44 -6.15 4.48
CA GLY A 94 -1.29 -4.72 4.25
C GLY A 94 -2.59 -3.92 4.39
N PHE A 95 -3.72 -4.55 4.64
CA PHE A 95 -5.01 -3.87 4.72
C PHE A 95 -5.09 -2.89 5.89
N ILE A 96 -4.46 -3.21 7.05
CA ILE A 96 -4.40 -2.31 8.21
C ILE A 96 -3.74 -0.97 7.85
N GLY A 97 -2.64 -1.01 7.08
CA GLY A 97 -1.97 0.20 6.62
C GLY A 97 -2.83 1.00 5.63
N ALA A 98 -3.47 0.33 4.68
CA ALA A 98 -4.35 0.96 3.71
C ALA A 98 -5.59 1.61 4.37
N GLU A 99 -6.21 0.92 5.35
CA GLU A 99 -7.33 1.44 6.14
C GLU A 99 -6.91 2.66 6.98
N ALA A 100 -5.69 2.65 7.54
CA ALA A 100 -5.17 3.79 8.28
C ALA A 100 -5.01 5.04 7.41
N VAL A 101 -4.69 4.87 6.12
CA VAL A 101 -4.66 5.98 5.15
C VAL A 101 -6.08 6.43 4.80
N ALA A 102 -6.97 5.48 4.48
CA ALA A 102 -8.34 5.79 4.08
C ALA A 102 -9.13 6.58 5.15
N ASN A 103 -8.84 6.32 6.43
CA ASN A 103 -9.45 6.98 7.58
C ASN A 103 -8.71 8.23 8.06
N ALA A 104 -7.62 8.64 7.40
CA ALA A 104 -6.90 9.84 7.76
C ALA A 104 -7.60 11.10 7.22
N ALA A 105 -7.26 12.25 7.80
CA ALA A 105 -7.74 13.55 7.29
C ALA A 105 -7.29 13.74 5.84
N PRO A 106 -8.18 14.21 4.94
CA PRO A 106 -7.86 14.40 3.52
C PRO A 106 -7.12 15.73 3.28
N ASP A 107 -6.09 15.99 4.08
CA ASP A 107 -5.28 17.21 4.07
C ASP A 107 -3.89 17.01 3.42
N GLY A 108 -3.59 15.78 2.97
CA GLY A 108 -2.33 15.41 2.34
C GLY A 108 -1.17 15.14 3.30
N TYR A 109 -1.32 15.31 4.61
CA TYR A 109 -0.25 15.03 5.58
C TYR A 109 -0.16 13.56 5.99
N THR A 110 -1.13 12.75 5.59
CA THR A 110 -1.05 11.29 5.63
C THR A 110 -1.34 10.75 4.24
N ILE A 111 -0.33 10.12 3.66
CA ILE A 111 -0.42 9.43 2.37
C ILE A 111 -0.04 7.97 2.55
N GLY A 112 -0.33 7.14 1.57
CA GLY A 112 -0.04 5.71 1.64
C GLY A 112 0.77 5.20 0.48
N LEU A 113 1.63 4.22 0.75
CA LEU A 113 2.18 3.38 -0.29
C LEU A 113 1.13 2.32 -0.66
N GLY A 114 0.49 2.51 -1.80
CA GLY A 114 -0.42 1.54 -2.39
C GLY A 114 0.34 0.43 -3.11
N THR A 115 -0.09 -0.80 -2.94
CA THR A 115 0.45 -1.96 -3.65
C THR A 115 -0.67 -2.73 -4.33
N ILE A 116 -0.33 -3.59 -5.29
CA ILE A 116 -1.32 -4.47 -5.90
C ILE A 116 -2.06 -5.33 -4.86
N SER A 117 -1.37 -5.74 -3.78
CA SER A 117 -2.01 -6.49 -2.68
C SER A 117 -3.11 -5.68 -2.00
N THR A 118 -2.80 -4.45 -1.59
CA THR A 118 -3.72 -3.62 -0.77
C THR A 118 -4.83 -2.98 -1.57
N LEU A 119 -4.56 -2.60 -2.84
CA LEU A 119 -5.50 -1.86 -3.67
C LEU A 119 -6.37 -2.77 -4.54
N VAL A 120 -5.91 -4.01 -4.81
CA VAL A 120 -6.56 -4.89 -5.79
C VAL A 120 -6.80 -6.29 -5.25
N VAL A 121 -5.75 -7.02 -4.85
CA VAL A 121 -5.88 -8.47 -4.55
C VAL A 121 -6.72 -8.71 -3.31
N ASN A 122 -6.41 -8.01 -2.22
CA ASN A 122 -7.09 -8.20 -0.94
C ASN A 122 -8.60 -7.91 -1.02
N PRO A 123 -9.06 -6.78 -1.62
CA PRO A 123 -10.50 -6.52 -1.78
C PRO A 123 -11.23 -7.54 -2.66
N ILE A 124 -10.54 -8.17 -3.62
CA ILE A 124 -11.13 -9.17 -4.52
C ILE A 124 -11.18 -10.55 -3.87
N MET A 125 -10.10 -10.96 -3.18
CA MET A 125 -10.02 -12.28 -2.57
C MET A 125 -10.77 -12.38 -1.24
N LEU A 126 -10.86 -11.29 -0.50
CA LEU A 126 -11.45 -11.23 0.85
C LEU A 126 -12.50 -10.12 0.97
N PRO A 127 -13.55 -10.10 0.12
CA PRO A 127 -14.50 -9.00 0.09
C PRO A 127 -15.25 -8.80 1.41
N GLN A 128 -15.47 -9.88 2.17
CA GLN A 128 -16.15 -9.82 3.48
C GLN A 128 -15.24 -9.30 4.61
N ALA A 129 -13.91 -9.45 4.46
CA ALA A 129 -12.94 -8.90 5.41
C ALA A 129 -12.52 -7.47 5.05
N ALA A 130 -12.78 -7.04 3.82
CA ALA A 130 -12.46 -5.70 3.34
C ALA A 130 -13.47 -4.69 3.88
N ARG A 131 -13.10 -3.99 4.96
CA ARG A 131 -13.93 -2.93 5.59
C ARG A 131 -13.96 -1.64 4.78
N MET A 132 -13.17 -1.52 3.75
CA MET A 132 -13.12 -0.38 2.86
C MET A 132 -13.01 -0.83 1.40
N ASP A 133 -13.50 0.00 0.50
CA ASP A 133 -13.30 -0.12 -0.94
C ASP A 133 -12.20 0.89 -1.35
N PRO A 134 -10.98 0.44 -1.69
CA PRO A 134 -9.89 1.35 -2.05
C PRO A 134 -10.23 2.30 -3.19
N ALA A 135 -11.08 1.87 -4.15
CA ALA A 135 -11.49 2.71 -5.27
C ALA A 135 -12.39 3.88 -4.85
N LYS A 136 -13.05 3.79 -3.68
CA LYS A 136 -13.91 4.86 -3.16
C LYS A 136 -13.25 5.68 -2.06
N THR A 137 -12.35 5.05 -1.30
CA THR A 137 -11.78 5.64 -0.08
C THR A 137 -10.38 6.23 -0.26
N LEU A 138 -9.73 5.93 -1.38
CA LEU A 138 -8.41 6.42 -1.72
C LEU A 138 -8.42 7.07 -3.10
N VAL A 139 -7.61 8.11 -3.26
CA VAL A 139 -7.34 8.73 -4.57
C VAL A 139 -5.90 8.42 -4.98
N PRO A 140 -5.66 7.99 -6.23
CA PRO A 140 -4.33 7.84 -6.79
C PRO A 140 -3.58 9.17 -6.83
N VAL A 141 -2.29 9.13 -6.51
CA VAL A 141 -1.38 10.28 -6.62
C VAL A 141 -0.38 10.05 -7.76
N VAL A 142 0.33 8.94 -7.75
CA VAL A 142 1.33 8.60 -8.77
C VAL A 142 1.63 7.11 -8.77
N ALA A 143 1.89 6.52 -9.94
CA ALA A 143 2.52 5.21 -10.04
C ALA A 143 4.03 5.37 -9.80
N LEU A 144 4.60 4.69 -8.79
CA LEU A 144 6.01 4.86 -8.44
C LEU A 144 6.91 3.94 -9.25
N ALA A 145 6.63 2.64 -9.21
CA ALA A 145 7.58 1.66 -9.70
C ALA A 145 6.90 0.34 -10.11
N SER A 146 7.47 -0.32 -11.12
CA SER A 146 7.21 -1.71 -11.45
C SER A 146 8.33 -2.57 -10.88
N ILE A 147 7.97 -3.63 -10.18
CA ILE A 147 8.88 -4.41 -9.36
C ILE A 147 8.91 -5.85 -9.88
N PRO A 148 10.07 -6.34 -10.32
CA PRO A 148 10.22 -7.74 -10.71
C PRO A 148 10.19 -8.64 -9.47
N SER A 149 9.71 -9.88 -9.66
CA SER A 149 9.76 -10.89 -8.63
C SER A 149 10.78 -11.97 -8.97
N VAL A 150 11.40 -12.53 -7.94
CA VAL A 150 12.30 -13.67 -8.02
C VAL A 150 11.70 -14.86 -7.29
N PHE A 151 11.83 -16.00 -7.89
CA PHE A 151 11.42 -17.27 -7.32
C PHE A 151 12.66 -18.08 -6.98
N SER A 152 12.80 -18.39 -5.72
CA SER A 152 14.00 -19.03 -5.18
C SER A 152 13.66 -20.14 -4.19
N VAL A 153 14.65 -20.95 -3.88
CA VAL A 153 14.53 -22.02 -2.90
C VAL A 153 15.64 -21.90 -1.84
N HIS A 154 15.40 -22.53 -0.69
CA HIS A 154 16.47 -22.75 0.29
C HIS A 154 17.57 -23.67 -0.31
N PRO A 155 18.86 -23.40 -0.12
CA PRO A 155 19.96 -24.18 -0.72
C PRO A 155 19.91 -25.68 -0.38
N ASN A 156 19.42 -26.05 0.81
CA ASN A 156 19.29 -27.45 1.22
C ASN A 156 18.34 -28.29 0.36
N MET A 157 17.55 -27.66 -0.54
CA MET A 157 16.76 -28.41 -1.52
C MET A 157 17.63 -29.06 -2.61
N GLY A 158 18.91 -28.68 -2.76
CA GLY A 158 19.79 -29.23 -3.80
C GLY A 158 19.41 -28.86 -5.23
N VAL A 159 18.60 -27.81 -5.41
CA VAL A 159 18.10 -27.30 -6.70
C VAL A 159 19.02 -26.19 -7.20
N GLN A 160 19.37 -26.24 -8.48
CA GLN A 160 20.23 -25.24 -9.13
C GLN A 160 19.50 -24.44 -10.23
N ASN A 161 18.38 -24.94 -10.72
CA ASN A 161 17.63 -24.33 -11.83
C ASN A 161 16.16 -24.76 -11.85
N TYR A 162 15.40 -24.16 -12.76
CA TYR A 162 13.97 -24.41 -12.91
C TYR A 162 13.62 -25.89 -13.19
N ALA A 163 14.38 -26.59 -14.06
CA ALA A 163 14.10 -27.97 -14.40
C ALA A 163 14.26 -28.92 -13.18
N GLN A 164 15.33 -28.71 -12.40
CA GLN A 164 15.57 -29.45 -11.16
C GLN A 164 14.50 -29.15 -10.10
N PHE A 165 14.09 -27.87 -9.98
CA PHE A 165 13.00 -27.49 -9.10
C PHE A 165 11.71 -28.25 -9.43
N LEU A 166 11.28 -28.25 -10.70
CA LEU A 166 10.08 -28.96 -11.13
C LEU A 166 10.18 -30.47 -10.86
N THR A 167 11.31 -31.09 -11.20
CA THR A 167 11.53 -32.55 -11.00
C THR A 167 11.42 -32.87 -9.52
N LEU A 168 12.08 -32.14 -8.65
CA LEU A 168 12.07 -32.37 -7.22
C LEU A 168 10.68 -32.23 -6.62
N VAL A 169 10.01 -31.09 -6.89
CA VAL A 169 8.72 -30.78 -6.26
C VAL A 169 7.62 -31.73 -6.76
N ARG A 170 7.65 -32.09 -8.03
CA ARG A 170 6.70 -33.08 -8.60
C ARG A 170 6.93 -34.52 -8.09
N SER A 171 8.17 -34.88 -7.76
CA SER A 171 8.46 -36.22 -7.19
C SER A 171 8.02 -36.36 -5.74
N LYS A 172 7.78 -35.25 -5.05
CA LYS A 172 7.41 -35.19 -3.62
C LYS A 172 6.21 -34.25 -3.37
N PRO A 173 5.02 -34.58 -3.93
CA PRO A 173 3.87 -33.71 -3.85
C PRO A 173 3.43 -33.50 -2.40
N GLY A 174 3.17 -32.23 -2.02
CA GLY A 174 2.73 -31.84 -0.68
C GLY A 174 3.81 -31.84 0.40
N GLN A 175 5.09 -32.01 0.05
CA GLN A 175 6.18 -32.00 1.04
C GLN A 175 6.88 -30.65 1.18
N PHE A 176 6.60 -29.70 0.33
CA PHE A 176 7.25 -28.39 0.33
C PHE A 176 6.28 -27.25 0.60
N ASN A 177 6.75 -26.27 1.33
CA ASN A 177 6.00 -25.07 1.71
C ASN A 177 6.44 -23.87 0.89
N ILE A 178 5.48 -23.00 0.52
CA ILE A 178 5.71 -21.68 -0.06
C ILE A 178 5.16 -20.60 0.86
N GLY A 179 5.98 -19.61 1.20
CA GLY A 179 5.57 -18.51 2.07
C GLY A 179 4.94 -17.36 1.32
N SER A 180 4.03 -16.64 1.96
CA SER A 180 3.51 -15.34 1.49
C SER A 180 3.35 -14.34 2.62
N ALA A 181 3.20 -13.05 2.26
CA ALA A 181 2.98 -11.96 3.22
C ALA A 181 1.56 -11.97 3.85
N GLY A 182 0.81 -13.05 3.69
CA GLY A 182 -0.50 -13.28 4.29
C GLY A 182 -1.58 -13.67 3.28
N ILE A 183 -2.69 -14.20 3.79
CA ILE A 183 -3.87 -14.56 2.98
C ILE A 183 -4.44 -13.29 2.33
N GLY A 184 -4.75 -13.35 1.02
CA GLY A 184 -5.22 -12.20 0.24
C GLY A 184 -4.11 -11.24 -0.22
N SER A 185 -2.82 -11.59 -0.02
CA SER A 185 -1.71 -10.88 -0.65
C SER A 185 -1.50 -11.34 -2.09
N ILE A 186 -0.76 -10.54 -2.87
CA ILE A 186 -0.33 -10.97 -4.22
C ILE A 186 0.54 -12.24 -4.15
N GLY A 187 1.37 -12.39 -3.11
CA GLY A 187 2.17 -13.59 -2.89
C GLY A 187 1.34 -14.85 -2.67
N HIS A 188 0.18 -14.74 -2.02
CA HIS A 188 -0.77 -15.85 -1.91
C HIS A 188 -1.35 -16.21 -3.29
N LEU A 189 -1.83 -15.24 -4.04
CA LEU A 189 -2.37 -15.50 -5.39
C LEU A 189 -1.32 -16.09 -6.34
N ILE A 190 -0.06 -15.62 -6.24
CA ILE A 190 1.06 -16.19 -7.00
C ILE A 190 1.35 -17.64 -6.59
N ALA A 191 1.30 -17.97 -5.30
CA ALA A 191 1.52 -19.33 -4.82
C ALA A 191 0.47 -20.31 -5.38
N GLU A 192 -0.80 -19.90 -5.37
CA GLU A 192 -1.88 -20.68 -5.97
C GLU A 192 -1.72 -20.81 -7.49
N ARG A 193 -1.39 -19.70 -8.17
CA ARG A 193 -1.15 -19.72 -9.61
C ARG A 193 0.02 -20.60 -9.99
N LEU A 194 1.10 -20.59 -9.22
CA LEU A 194 2.27 -21.44 -9.41
C LEU A 194 1.90 -22.93 -9.29
N ASN A 195 1.09 -23.29 -8.29
CA ASN A 195 0.59 -24.65 -8.12
C ASN A 195 -0.19 -25.12 -9.34
N VAL A 196 -1.09 -24.30 -9.86
CA VAL A 196 -1.93 -24.66 -11.02
C VAL A 196 -1.10 -24.74 -12.30
N ASP A 197 -0.37 -23.68 -12.65
CA ASP A 197 0.35 -23.59 -13.93
C ASP A 197 1.48 -24.61 -14.06
N LEU A 198 2.14 -24.90 -12.94
CA LEU A 198 3.25 -25.86 -12.91
C LEU A 198 2.82 -27.26 -12.44
N LYS A 199 1.54 -27.48 -12.15
CA LYS A 199 0.99 -28.73 -11.61
C LYS A 199 1.74 -29.21 -10.37
N LEU A 200 1.92 -28.29 -9.41
CA LEU A 200 2.59 -28.54 -8.14
C LEU A 200 1.58 -28.72 -7.01
N ARG A 201 2.06 -29.16 -5.84
CA ARG A 201 1.30 -29.22 -4.58
C ARG A 201 2.15 -28.65 -3.45
N LEU A 202 2.46 -27.34 -3.55
CA LEU A 202 3.11 -26.60 -2.48
C LEU A 202 2.05 -26.20 -1.45
N HIS A 203 2.36 -26.36 -0.16
CA HIS A 203 1.52 -25.85 0.91
C HIS A 203 1.79 -24.36 1.12
N HIS A 204 0.76 -23.53 1.09
CA HIS A 204 0.87 -22.12 1.34
C HIS A 204 0.96 -21.83 2.85
N ILE A 205 2.00 -21.11 3.28
CA ILE A 205 2.21 -20.65 4.67
C ILE A 205 2.10 -19.12 4.72
N PRO A 206 1.04 -18.58 5.33
CA PRO A 206 0.87 -17.14 5.46
C PRO A 206 1.66 -16.58 6.64
N TYR A 207 2.49 -15.54 6.39
CA TYR A 207 3.23 -14.77 7.38
C TYR A 207 2.64 -13.36 7.56
N LYS A 208 3.11 -12.62 8.59
CA LYS A 208 2.67 -11.23 8.84
C LYS A 208 3.50 -10.20 8.06
N GLY A 209 3.82 -10.48 6.78
CA GLY A 209 4.59 -9.61 5.89
C GLY A 209 5.80 -10.32 5.29
N GLN A 210 6.47 -9.68 4.33
CA GLN A 210 7.51 -10.31 3.52
C GLN A 210 8.83 -10.56 4.29
N GLY A 211 9.20 -9.68 5.22
CA GLY A 211 10.39 -9.91 6.05
C GLY A 211 10.37 -11.25 6.81
N PRO A 212 9.29 -11.58 7.55
CA PRO A 212 9.10 -12.90 8.15
C PRO A 212 9.12 -14.06 7.16
N VAL A 213 8.58 -13.90 5.92
CA VAL A 213 8.67 -14.95 4.88
C VAL A 213 10.12 -15.26 4.55
N ILE A 214 10.91 -14.22 4.27
CA ILE A 214 12.34 -14.38 3.95
C ILE A 214 13.05 -15.09 5.11
N SER A 215 12.81 -14.67 6.35
CA SER A 215 13.39 -15.31 7.54
C SER A 215 13.01 -16.80 7.64
N GLY A 216 11.74 -17.14 7.38
CA GLY A 216 11.24 -18.51 7.38
C GLY A 216 11.92 -19.39 6.30
N VAL A 217 12.19 -18.81 5.11
CA VAL A 217 12.92 -19.55 4.08
C VAL A 217 14.41 -19.67 4.44
N LEU A 218 15.03 -18.63 4.94
CA LEU A 218 16.44 -18.66 5.36
C LEU A 218 16.71 -19.64 6.52
N SER A 219 15.72 -19.88 7.38
CA SER A 219 15.79 -20.88 8.46
C SER A 219 15.42 -22.30 8.00
N GLY A 220 14.88 -22.47 6.79
CA GLY A 220 14.41 -23.75 6.26
C GLY A 220 12.99 -24.16 6.71
N GLU A 221 12.28 -23.31 7.46
CA GLU A 221 10.87 -23.53 7.84
C GLU A 221 9.96 -23.61 6.62
N THR A 222 10.15 -22.72 5.66
CA THR A 222 9.59 -22.82 4.31
C THR A 222 10.71 -23.04 3.29
N GLN A 223 10.41 -23.73 2.20
CA GLN A 223 11.43 -24.11 1.22
C GLN A 223 11.42 -23.24 -0.02
N VAL A 224 10.26 -22.72 -0.39
CA VAL A 224 10.06 -21.95 -1.63
C VAL A 224 9.68 -20.52 -1.28
N LEU A 225 10.33 -19.59 -1.95
CA LEU A 225 10.10 -18.16 -1.85
C LEU A 225 9.63 -17.59 -3.18
N SER A 226 8.53 -16.84 -3.14
CA SER A 226 8.17 -15.86 -4.16
C SER A 226 8.30 -14.48 -3.52
N ASP A 227 9.22 -13.67 -4.01
CA ASP A 227 9.49 -12.34 -3.45
C ASP A 227 9.84 -11.33 -4.53
N GLN A 228 9.64 -10.07 -4.21
CA GLN A 228 10.13 -8.96 -5.02
C GLN A 228 11.66 -8.90 -4.94
N TYR A 229 12.32 -8.73 -6.09
CA TYR A 229 13.77 -8.82 -6.19
C TYR A 229 14.55 -7.91 -5.21
N PRO A 230 14.16 -6.62 -4.95
CA PRO A 230 14.93 -5.75 -4.06
C PRO A 230 15.15 -6.31 -2.64
N SER A 231 14.18 -7.00 -2.06
CA SER A 231 14.31 -7.60 -0.72
C SER A 231 15.11 -8.89 -0.73
N SER A 232 15.06 -9.66 -1.81
CA SER A 232 15.79 -10.93 -1.96
C SER A 232 17.23 -10.76 -2.44
N ALA A 233 17.56 -9.67 -3.12
CA ALA A 233 18.84 -9.46 -3.77
C ALA A 233 20.07 -9.70 -2.86
N PRO A 234 20.13 -9.19 -1.61
CA PRO A 234 21.26 -9.46 -0.72
C PRO A 234 21.42 -10.94 -0.35
N HIS A 235 20.31 -11.67 -0.25
CA HIS A 235 20.32 -13.09 0.09
C HIS A 235 20.73 -13.97 -1.08
N LEU A 236 20.33 -13.58 -2.29
CA LEU A 236 20.76 -14.22 -3.55
C LEU A 236 22.26 -14.00 -3.77
N ALA A 237 22.74 -12.76 -3.63
CA ALA A 237 24.16 -12.44 -3.75
C ALA A 237 25.05 -13.18 -2.73
N ALA A 238 24.52 -13.42 -1.53
CA ALA A 238 25.20 -14.18 -0.48
C ALA A 238 25.05 -15.70 -0.61
N GLY A 239 24.39 -16.21 -1.66
CA GLY A 239 24.17 -17.66 -1.87
C GLY A 239 23.23 -18.30 -0.85
N ARG A 240 22.50 -17.51 -0.05
CA ARG A 240 21.54 -17.99 0.95
C ARG A 240 20.19 -18.39 0.36
N LEU A 241 19.95 -18.00 -0.86
CA LEU A 241 18.80 -18.40 -1.68
C LEU A 241 19.31 -18.79 -3.06
N VAL A 242 18.69 -19.80 -3.68
CA VAL A 242 18.99 -20.25 -5.04
C VAL A 242 17.82 -19.87 -5.95
N PRO A 243 18.01 -18.91 -6.89
CA PRO A 243 16.95 -18.49 -7.80
C PRO A 243 16.74 -19.54 -8.89
N PHE A 244 15.48 -19.81 -9.25
CA PHE A 244 15.16 -20.73 -10.34
C PHE A 244 14.34 -20.10 -11.47
N ALA A 245 13.63 -19.00 -11.21
CA ALA A 245 12.91 -18.22 -12.21
C ALA A 245 12.73 -16.77 -11.73
N VAL A 246 12.50 -15.84 -12.68
CA VAL A 246 12.09 -14.48 -12.40
C VAL A 246 10.79 -14.15 -13.13
N ALA A 247 10.03 -13.22 -12.58
CA ALA A 247 8.92 -12.56 -13.26
C ALA A 247 9.32 -11.13 -13.55
N ALA A 248 9.67 -10.88 -14.80
CA ALA A 248 10.14 -9.60 -15.32
C ALA A 248 9.84 -9.54 -16.83
N GLN A 249 9.99 -8.35 -17.42
CA GLN A 249 9.88 -8.20 -18.89
C GLN A 249 11.02 -8.95 -19.59
N GLU A 250 12.22 -8.85 -19.03
CA GLU A 250 13.44 -9.51 -19.48
C GLU A 250 14.17 -10.09 -18.26
N ARG A 251 15.21 -10.90 -18.49
CA ARG A 251 16.07 -11.41 -17.41
C ARG A 251 16.70 -10.24 -16.64
N LEU A 252 16.82 -10.39 -15.34
CA LEU A 252 17.45 -9.38 -14.51
C LEU A 252 18.95 -9.32 -14.80
N PRO A 253 19.54 -8.14 -15.00
CA PRO A 253 20.99 -7.99 -15.28
C PRO A 253 21.86 -8.66 -14.20
N ALA A 254 21.42 -8.66 -12.94
CA ALA A 254 22.12 -9.32 -11.85
C ALA A 254 21.94 -10.85 -11.81
N LEU A 255 21.00 -11.40 -12.59
CA LEU A 255 20.69 -12.83 -12.67
C LEU A 255 20.55 -13.29 -14.14
N PRO A 256 21.57 -13.08 -14.99
CA PRO A 256 21.45 -13.30 -16.45
C PRO A 256 21.21 -14.76 -16.83
N GLN A 257 21.57 -15.70 -15.96
CA GLN A 257 21.35 -17.14 -16.16
C GLN A 257 19.96 -17.61 -15.72
N VAL A 258 19.20 -16.78 -14.98
CA VAL A 258 17.88 -17.17 -14.46
C VAL A 258 16.80 -16.77 -15.47
N PRO A 259 16.05 -17.73 -16.04
CA PRO A 259 15.04 -17.44 -17.05
C PRO A 259 13.83 -16.72 -16.44
N THR A 260 13.13 -15.96 -17.29
CA THR A 260 11.80 -15.45 -16.96
C THR A 260 10.75 -16.55 -17.08
N PHE A 261 9.63 -16.45 -16.35
CA PHE A 261 8.50 -17.35 -16.57
C PHE A 261 7.94 -17.24 -18.00
N ARG A 262 8.09 -16.11 -18.65
CA ARG A 262 7.70 -15.94 -20.05
C ARG A 262 8.55 -16.82 -20.99
N GLU A 263 9.87 -16.84 -20.80
CA GLU A 263 10.78 -17.73 -21.54
C GLU A 263 10.46 -19.20 -21.27
N LEU A 264 9.95 -19.53 -20.08
CA LEU A 264 9.55 -20.87 -19.67
C LEU A 264 8.14 -21.26 -20.15
N GLY A 265 7.44 -20.40 -20.90
CA GLY A 265 6.09 -20.66 -21.42
C GLY A 265 4.95 -20.32 -20.48
N HIS A 266 5.21 -19.62 -19.36
CA HIS A 266 4.22 -19.28 -18.34
C HIS A 266 3.96 -17.77 -18.30
N SER A 267 3.55 -17.17 -19.42
CA SER A 267 3.38 -15.72 -19.57
C SER A 267 2.38 -15.14 -18.56
N ALA A 268 1.26 -15.82 -18.31
CA ALA A 268 0.24 -15.32 -17.36
C ALA A 268 0.77 -15.27 -15.91
N LEU A 269 1.57 -16.26 -15.48
CA LEU A 269 2.24 -16.23 -14.19
C LEU A 269 3.31 -15.13 -14.14
N ASN A 270 4.07 -14.95 -15.23
CA ASN A 270 5.05 -13.89 -15.34
C ASN A 270 4.41 -12.50 -15.13
N ASP A 271 3.33 -12.23 -15.85
CA ASP A 271 2.66 -10.93 -15.83
C ASP A 271 1.96 -10.66 -14.48
N LEU A 272 1.37 -11.70 -13.86
CA LEU A 272 0.79 -11.62 -12.51
C LEU A 272 1.84 -11.30 -11.44
N ALA A 273 3.05 -11.84 -11.58
CA ALA A 273 4.10 -11.72 -10.58
C ALA A 273 4.99 -10.49 -10.77
N ILE A 274 4.85 -9.72 -11.85
CA ILE A 274 5.36 -8.36 -11.96
C ILE A 274 4.43 -7.45 -11.16
N THR A 275 4.92 -6.92 -10.05
CA THR A 275 4.13 -6.10 -9.15
C THR A 275 4.39 -4.61 -9.35
N TRP A 276 3.61 -3.76 -8.69
CA TRP A 276 3.80 -2.31 -8.77
C TRP A 276 3.47 -1.64 -7.43
N PHE A 277 4.07 -0.46 -7.23
CA PHE A 277 3.78 0.43 -6.12
C PHE A 277 3.33 1.79 -6.64
N GLY A 278 2.51 2.46 -5.85
CA GLY A 278 2.07 3.82 -6.11
C GLY A 278 1.83 4.58 -4.81
N ILE A 279 1.76 5.90 -4.89
CA ILE A 279 1.29 6.73 -3.78
C ILE A 279 -0.20 6.96 -3.94
N VAL A 280 -0.93 6.84 -2.84
CA VAL A 280 -2.34 7.15 -2.70
C VAL A 280 -2.57 8.13 -1.55
N ALA A 281 -3.66 8.87 -1.60
CA ALA A 281 -4.10 9.75 -0.53
C ALA A 281 -5.55 9.44 -0.13
N PRO A 282 -6.06 9.89 1.03
CA PRO A 282 -7.46 9.74 1.38
C PRO A 282 -8.40 10.37 0.35
N ALA A 283 -9.57 9.78 0.14
CA ALA A 283 -10.61 10.40 -0.69
C ALA A 283 -10.99 11.77 -0.15
N GLY A 284 -11.22 12.74 -1.05
CA GLY A 284 -11.51 14.12 -0.68
C GLY A 284 -10.26 15.00 -0.47
N THR A 285 -9.03 14.45 -0.62
CA THR A 285 -7.81 15.26 -0.63
C THR A 285 -7.88 16.31 -1.77
N PRO A 286 -7.66 17.61 -1.48
CA PRO A 286 -7.75 18.65 -2.49
C PRO A 286 -6.85 18.42 -3.69
N GLN A 287 -7.34 18.69 -4.90
CA GLN A 287 -6.60 18.42 -6.13
C GLN A 287 -5.24 19.15 -6.18
N ALA A 288 -5.14 20.36 -5.62
CA ALA A 288 -3.87 21.08 -5.55
C ALA A 288 -2.82 20.34 -4.69
N VAL A 289 -3.26 19.68 -3.61
CA VAL A 289 -2.41 18.85 -2.74
C VAL A 289 -1.96 17.57 -3.49
N VAL A 290 -2.91 16.88 -4.15
CA VAL A 290 -2.61 15.71 -5.00
C VAL A 290 -1.60 16.07 -6.07
N SER A 291 -1.79 17.19 -6.78
CA SER A 291 -0.87 17.68 -7.82
C SER A 291 0.51 18.00 -7.26
N ARG A 292 0.60 18.60 -6.08
CA ARG A 292 1.87 18.90 -5.41
C ARG A 292 2.63 17.64 -5.02
N LEU A 293 1.94 16.66 -4.46
CA LEU A 293 2.51 15.33 -4.14
C LEU A 293 2.95 14.59 -5.40
N ASN A 294 2.12 14.60 -6.45
CA ASN A 294 2.45 14.00 -7.74
C ASN A 294 3.72 14.61 -8.34
N SER A 295 3.81 15.94 -8.36
CA SER A 295 5.00 16.66 -8.88
C SER A 295 6.25 16.31 -8.08
N ALA A 296 6.16 16.24 -6.75
CA ALA A 296 7.28 15.90 -5.88
C ALA A 296 7.76 14.46 -6.11
N ALA A 297 6.84 13.51 -6.21
CA ALA A 297 7.19 12.12 -6.49
C ALA A 297 7.80 11.95 -7.89
N ASN A 298 7.25 12.62 -8.90
CA ASN A 298 7.84 12.59 -10.24
C ASN A 298 9.25 13.20 -10.27
N ALA A 299 9.49 14.31 -9.58
CA ALA A 299 10.80 14.91 -9.46
C ALA A 299 11.80 13.94 -8.78
N ALA A 300 11.37 13.32 -7.67
CA ALA A 300 12.17 12.30 -6.97
C ALA A 300 12.56 11.13 -7.89
N LEU A 301 11.63 10.63 -8.70
CA LEU A 301 11.89 9.54 -9.65
C LEU A 301 12.82 9.95 -10.81
N GLN A 302 13.01 11.25 -11.06
CA GLN A 302 13.94 11.75 -12.08
C GLN A 302 15.34 12.06 -11.50
N GLU A 303 15.52 12.03 -10.20
CA GLU A 303 16.85 12.23 -9.60
C GLU A 303 17.79 11.09 -10.01
N PRO A 304 19.01 11.41 -10.54
CA PRO A 304 19.94 10.39 -11.03
C PRO A 304 20.26 9.31 -9.99
N ALA A 305 20.48 9.71 -8.74
CA ALA A 305 20.77 8.78 -7.65
C ALA A 305 19.60 7.82 -7.35
N VAL A 306 18.35 8.29 -7.48
CA VAL A 306 17.15 7.46 -7.33
C VAL A 306 17.04 6.49 -8.50
N GLN A 307 17.22 6.96 -9.73
CA GLN A 307 17.17 6.11 -10.91
C GLN A 307 18.26 5.01 -10.89
N GLU A 308 19.49 5.37 -10.58
CA GLU A 308 20.59 4.41 -10.43
C GLU A 308 20.27 3.37 -9.35
N ARG A 309 19.75 3.81 -8.21
CA ARG A 309 19.39 2.90 -7.12
C ARG A 309 18.24 1.97 -7.49
N LEU A 310 17.19 2.47 -8.13
CA LEU A 310 16.08 1.65 -8.63
C LEU A 310 16.58 0.65 -9.68
N GLN A 311 17.39 1.10 -10.64
CA GLN A 311 17.94 0.25 -11.68
C GLN A 311 18.83 -0.86 -11.10
N SER A 312 19.69 -0.55 -10.12
CA SER A 312 20.52 -1.57 -9.43
C SER A 312 19.69 -2.65 -8.72
N MET A 313 18.45 -2.32 -8.39
CA MET A 313 17.46 -3.25 -7.80
C MET A 313 16.55 -3.89 -8.86
N GLY A 314 16.80 -3.72 -10.16
CA GLY A 314 15.94 -4.20 -11.24
C GLY A 314 14.54 -3.56 -11.26
N VAL A 315 14.36 -2.46 -10.56
CA VAL A 315 13.07 -1.76 -10.44
C VAL A 315 12.94 -0.72 -11.55
N LEU A 316 11.82 -0.76 -12.27
CA LEU A 316 11.50 0.23 -13.30
C LEU A 316 10.72 1.39 -12.66
N ALA A 317 11.30 2.59 -12.67
CA ALA A 317 10.58 3.81 -12.30
C ALA A 317 9.44 4.08 -13.30
N LEU A 318 8.24 4.39 -12.78
CA LEU A 318 7.05 4.63 -13.61
C LEU A 318 6.75 6.11 -13.76
N GLY A 319 6.47 6.82 -12.70
CA GLY A 319 6.08 8.22 -12.71
C GLY A 319 4.77 8.50 -13.47
N GLY A 320 4.58 9.75 -13.86
CA GLY A 320 3.46 10.21 -14.68
C GLY A 320 2.30 10.75 -13.88
N THR A 321 1.12 10.77 -14.50
CA THR A 321 -0.11 11.31 -13.89
C THR A 321 -0.74 10.33 -12.92
N ALA A 322 -1.63 10.82 -12.05
CA ALA A 322 -2.47 9.99 -11.18
C ALA A 322 -3.28 8.96 -11.97
N GLN A 323 -3.73 9.33 -13.18
CA GLN A 323 -4.48 8.44 -14.08
C GLN A 323 -3.70 7.16 -14.42
N ARG A 324 -2.37 7.23 -14.54
CA ARG A 324 -1.55 6.04 -14.79
C ARG A 324 -1.69 5.00 -13.69
N LEU A 325 -1.73 5.43 -12.41
CA LEU A 325 -1.97 4.51 -11.30
C LEU A 325 -3.39 3.94 -11.34
N SER A 326 -4.41 4.76 -11.66
CA SER A 326 -5.79 4.27 -11.84
C SER A 326 -5.86 3.18 -12.90
N THR A 327 -5.24 3.39 -14.06
CA THR A 327 -5.20 2.40 -15.15
C THR A 327 -4.52 1.10 -14.70
N LEU A 328 -3.39 1.18 -14.00
CA LEU A 328 -2.72 -0.01 -13.45
C LEU A 328 -3.62 -0.77 -12.45
N MET A 329 -4.37 -0.05 -11.61
CA MET A 329 -5.32 -0.67 -10.68
C MET A 329 -6.45 -1.40 -11.42
N GLU A 330 -7.03 -0.78 -12.45
CA GLU A 330 -8.12 -1.34 -13.26
C GLU A 330 -7.68 -2.60 -14.03
N GLU A 331 -6.53 -2.53 -14.71
CA GLU A 331 -5.94 -3.66 -15.43
C GLU A 331 -5.62 -4.82 -14.49
N ALA A 332 -4.98 -4.52 -13.36
CA ALA A 332 -4.68 -5.51 -12.34
C ALA A 332 -5.97 -6.13 -11.76
N ALA A 333 -7.01 -5.33 -11.51
CA ALA A 333 -8.28 -5.84 -11.00
C ALA A 333 -8.95 -6.82 -12.00
N LYS A 334 -8.88 -6.53 -13.30
CA LYS A 334 -9.36 -7.42 -14.34
C LYS A 334 -8.60 -8.75 -14.35
N ALA A 335 -7.27 -8.72 -14.33
CA ALA A 335 -6.41 -9.89 -14.33
C ALA A 335 -6.58 -10.73 -13.06
N VAL A 336 -6.63 -10.09 -11.89
CA VAL A 336 -6.82 -10.78 -10.59
C VAL A 336 -8.20 -11.44 -10.54
N ARG A 337 -9.29 -10.76 -10.93
CA ARG A 337 -10.64 -11.38 -10.98
C ARG A 337 -10.69 -12.58 -11.90
N GLN A 338 -10.00 -12.52 -13.04
CA GLN A 338 -9.91 -13.64 -13.96
C GLN A 338 -9.18 -14.81 -13.31
N THR A 339 -7.99 -14.58 -12.72
CA THR A 339 -7.20 -15.61 -12.03
C THR A 339 -7.98 -16.24 -10.87
N VAL A 340 -8.65 -15.43 -10.04
CA VAL A 340 -9.46 -15.92 -8.91
C VAL A 340 -10.59 -16.83 -9.41
N ARG A 341 -11.27 -16.46 -10.50
CA ARG A 341 -12.33 -17.30 -11.11
C ARG A 341 -11.79 -18.62 -11.69
N GLU A 342 -10.71 -18.54 -12.49
CA GLU A 342 -10.09 -19.71 -13.13
C GLU A 342 -9.61 -20.74 -12.12
N GLN A 343 -9.16 -20.28 -10.97
CA GLN A 343 -8.60 -21.13 -9.92
C GLN A 343 -9.61 -21.49 -8.82
N GLY A 344 -10.83 -20.96 -8.91
CA GLY A 344 -11.85 -21.14 -7.88
C GLY A 344 -11.41 -20.62 -6.51
N LEU A 345 -10.55 -19.59 -6.48
CA LEU A 345 -10.14 -18.89 -5.27
C LEU A 345 -11.20 -17.84 -4.93
N GLY A 346 -11.75 -17.86 -3.74
CA GLY A 346 -12.75 -16.90 -3.30
C GLY A 346 -13.30 -17.27 -1.94
N ALA A 347 -14.16 -16.42 -1.39
CA ALA A 347 -14.71 -16.52 -0.04
C ALA A 347 -15.47 -17.83 0.28
N ASP A 348 -15.71 -18.70 -0.71
CA ASP A 348 -16.57 -19.90 -0.57
C ASP A 348 -15.80 -21.22 -0.41
N ARG A 349 -14.47 -21.20 -0.27
CA ARG A 349 -13.74 -22.44 0.08
C ARG A 349 -13.60 -22.55 1.60
N PRO A 350 -14.13 -23.62 2.23
CA PRO A 350 -13.75 -23.99 3.58
C PRO A 350 -12.25 -24.33 3.57
N HIS A 351 -11.50 -23.69 4.44
CA HIS A 351 -10.06 -23.90 4.67
C HIS A 351 -9.81 -25.18 5.45
#